data_ffd813ca599156631a55c41d8b0a3be2
#
_entry.id   ffd813ca599156631a55c41d8b0a3be2
#
_cell.length_a   1.000
_cell.length_b   1.000
_cell.length_c   1.000
_cell.angle_alpha   90.00
_cell.angle_beta   90.00
_cell.angle_gamma   90.00
#
_symmetry.space_group_name_H-M   'P 1'
#
loop_
_entity.id
_entity.type
_entity.pdbx_description
1 polymer ?
#
loop_
_entity_poly.entity_id
_entity_poly.type
_entity_poly.pdbx_seq_one_letter_code
_entity_poly.pdbx_strand_id
1 'polypeptide(L)'
;LRHNSRIFQKQTVPEILSLLLQEMGIHDYAFALKRDGVQREFCVQYRESDIDFLHRLAAEEGLVYSFVHEAGKHTLYFSDASD
;
A
#
# COMPACT_ATOMS: atom_id res chain seq x y z
N LEU A 1 -7.76 6.73 -15.85
CA LEU A 1 -7.34 6.78 -14.45
C LEU A 1 -7.82 8.06 -13.79
N ARG A 2 -8.36 7.92 -12.60
CA ARG A 2 -8.76 9.08 -11.81
C ARG A 2 -7.57 9.57 -11.00
N HIS A 3 -7.44 10.87 -10.90
CA HIS A 3 -6.46 11.50 -10.02
C HIS A 3 -7.19 12.09 -8.83
N ASN A 4 -6.74 11.72 -7.66
CA ASN A 4 -7.35 12.16 -6.42
C ASN A 4 -6.43 13.07 -5.63
N SER A 5 -7.04 13.85 -4.75
CA SER A 5 -6.30 14.66 -3.79
C SER A 5 -6.93 14.40 -2.44
N ARG A 6 -6.19 13.71 -1.56
CA ARG A 6 -6.68 13.32 -0.25
C ARG A 6 -5.59 13.50 0.78
N ILE A 7 -6.01 13.73 2.01
CA ILE A 7 -5.11 13.82 3.15
C ILE A 7 -5.47 12.71 4.12
N PHE A 8 -4.47 11.91 4.48
CA PHE A 8 -4.61 10.88 5.50
C PHE A 8 -3.88 11.35 6.74
N GLN A 9 -4.52 11.21 7.89
CA GLN A 9 -3.96 11.69 9.15
C GLN A 9 -3.79 10.54 10.14
N LYS A 10 -2.65 10.53 10.81
CA LYS A 10 -2.38 9.58 11.89
C LYS A 10 -2.57 8.13 11.48
N GLN A 11 -2.04 7.79 10.29
CA GLN A 11 -2.13 6.44 9.76
C GLN A 11 -0.75 5.95 9.33
N THR A 12 -0.58 4.63 9.41
CA THR A 12 0.64 4.00 8.88
C THR A 12 0.46 3.77 7.39
N VAL A 13 1.56 3.58 6.68
CA VAL A 13 1.49 3.28 5.25
C VAL A 13 0.72 1.98 4.99
N PRO A 14 0.94 0.88 5.73
CA PRO A 14 0.10 -0.32 5.51
C PRO A 14 -1.39 -0.05 5.63
N GLU A 15 -1.81 0.80 6.58
CA GLU A 15 -3.21 1.16 6.71
C GLU A 15 -3.73 1.88 5.48
N ILE A 16 -2.94 2.82 4.98
CA ILE A 16 -3.32 3.57 3.77
C ILE A 16 -3.36 2.65 2.56
N LEU A 17 -2.34 1.79 2.42
CA LEU A 17 -2.29 0.84 1.31
C LEU A 17 -3.50 -0.10 1.33
N SER A 18 -3.89 -0.56 2.52
CA SER A 18 -5.08 -1.40 2.67
C SER A 18 -6.32 -0.70 2.13
N LEU A 19 -6.50 0.56 2.50
CA LEU A 19 -7.64 1.32 2.04
C LEU A 19 -7.64 1.44 0.51
N LEU A 20 -6.48 1.80 -0.05
CA LEU A 20 -6.37 1.95 -1.50
C LEU A 20 -6.67 0.65 -2.22
N LEU A 21 -6.15 -0.46 -1.73
CA LEU A 21 -6.37 -1.76 -2.35
C LEU A 21 -7.85 -2.14 -2.32
N GLN A 22 -8.50 -1.93 -1.19
CA GLN A 22 -9.92 -2.25 -1.08
C GLN A 22 -10.76 -1.37 -2.00
N GLU A 23 -10.41 -0.11 -2.12
CA GLU A 23 -11.12 0.78 -3.05
C GLU A 23 -10.93 0.36 -4.50
N MET A 24 -9.80 -0.26 -4.81
CA MET A 24 -9.54 -0.78 -6.15
C MET A 24 -10.14 -2.17 -6.37
N GLY A 25 -10.83 -2.72 -5.36
CA GLY A 25 -11.43 -4.03 -5.47
C GLY A 25 -10.47 -5.19 -5.22
N ILE A 26 -9.29 -4.90 -4.68
CA ILE A 26 -8.30 -5.93 -4.37
C ILE A 26 -8.43 -6.29 -2.90
N HIS A 27 -8.87 -7.53 -2.63
CA HIS A 27 -9.13 -7.95 -1.26
C HIS A 27 -8.19 -9.05 -0.78
N ASP A 28 -7.46 -9.69 -1.70
CA ASP A 28 -6.51 -10.73 -1.34
C ASP A 28 -5.12 -10.14 -1.28
N TYR A 29 -4.73 -9.66 -0.11
CA TYR A 29 -3.42 -9.10 0.10
C TYR A 29 -2.98 -9.35 1.53
N ALA A 30 -1.68 -9.29 1.76
CA ALA A 30 -1.12 -9.47 3.08
C ALA A 30 0.16 -8.66 3.21
N PHE A 31 0.48 -8.28 4.43
CA PHE A 31 1.70 -7.56 4.74
C PHE A 31 2.59 -8.47 5.59
N ALA A 32 3.74 -8.80 5.06
CA ALA A 32 4.73 -9.61 5.78
C ALA A 32 5.88 -8.69 6.19
N LEU A 33 5.62 -7.84 7.17
CA LEU A 33 6.56 -6.81 7.57
C LEU A 33 7.27 -7.20 8.85
N LYS A 34 8.54 -6.87 8.93
CA LYS A 34 9.35 -7.17 10.12
C LYS A 34 9.07 -6.18 11.24
N ARG A 35 8.58 -5.01 10.91
CA ARG A 35 8.27 -3.95 11.87
C ARG A 35 6.94 -3.34 11.52
N ASP A 36 6.26 -2.85 12.55
CA ASP A 36 5.07 -2.07 12.32
C ASP A 36 5.46 -0.75 11.67
N GLY A 37 4.62 -0.25 10.82
CA GLY A 37 4.86 1.03 10.18
C GLY A 37 4.77 2.16 11.19
N VAL A 38 5.47 3.24 10.88
CA VAL A 38 5.38 4.45 11.69
C VAL A 38 4.11 5.19 11.31
N GLN A 39 3.36 5.60 12.31
CA GLN A 39 2.17 6.39 12.08
C GLN A 39 2.60 7.78 11.59
N ARG A 40 2.06 8.17 10.45
CA ARG A 40 2.35 9.48 9.86
C ARG A 40 1.33 10.49 10.33
N GLU A 41 1.81 11.67 10.71
CA GLU A 41 0.92 12.76 11.08
C GLU A 41 0.03 13.14 9.91
N PHE A 42 0.64 13.31 8.75
CA PHE A 42 -0.04 13.62 7.50
C PHE A 42 0.58 12.82 6.38
N CYS A 43 -0.27 12.33 5.48
CA CYS A 43 0.17 11.68 4.26
C CYS A 43 -0.75 12.18 3.15
N VAL A 44 -0.18 12.79 2.13
CA VAL A 44 -0.96 13.49 1.11
C VAL A 44 -0.87 12.78 -0.23
N GLN A 45 -2.04 12.51 -0.79
CA GLN A 45 -2.16 12.14 -2.19
C GLN A 45 -2.51 13.42 -2.93
N TYR A 46 -1.66 13.84 -3.86
CA TYR A 46 -1.87 15.11 -4.53
C TYR A 46 -1.87 14.93 -6.04
N ARG A 47 -3.04 15.02 -6.64
CA ARG A 47 -3.23 14.95 -8.09
C ARG A 47 -2.54 13.73 -8.71
N GLU A 48 -2.61 12.61 -8.02
CA GLU A 48 -2.03 11.37 -8.52
C GLU A 48 -3.08 10.28 -8.52
N SER A 49 -2.92 9.31 -9.42
CA SER A 49 -3.81 8.16 -9.42
C SER A 49 -3.56 7.34 -8.15
N ASP A 50 -4.54 6.53 -7.78
CA ASP A 50 -4.39 5.68 -6.61
C ASP A 50 -3.21 4.70 -6.78
N ILE A 51 -3.01 4.19 -8.00
CA ILE A 51 -1.90 3.25 -8.23
C ILE A 51 -0.54 3.96 -8.11
N ASP A 52 -0.44 5.18 -8.61
CA ASP A 52 0.81 5.94 -8.49
C ASP A 52 1.09 6.29 -7.04
N PHE A 53 0.05 6.67 -6.30
CA PHE A 53 0.17 6.96 -4.87
C PHE A 53 0.62 5.72 -4.11
N LEU A 54 0.01 4.56 -4.41
CA LEU A 54 0.39 3.30 -3.78
C LEU A 54 1.87 2.99 -4.03
N HIS A 55 2.31 3.13 -5.28
CA HIS A 55 3.72 2.89 -5.63
C HIS A 55 4.66 3.83 -4.87
N ARG A 56 4.29 5.09 -4.78
CA ARG A 56 5.10 6.08 -4.09
C ARG A 56 5.22 5.77 -2.59
N LEU A 57 4.09 5.45 -1.96
CA LEU A 57 4.08 5.12 -0.55
C LEU A 57 4.90 3.86 -0.26
N ALA A 58 4.74 2.84 -1.08
CA ALA A 58 5.50 1.60 -0.90
C ALA A 58 7.00 1.90 -1.00
N ALA A 59 7.39 2.70 -1.97
CA ALA A 59 8.80 3.06 -2.14
C ALA A 59 9.33 3.84 -0.94
N GLU A 60 8.53 4.78 -0.43
CA GLU A 60 8.94 5.60 0.73
C GLU A 60 9.18 4.74 1.97
N GLU A 61 8.40 3.68 2.13
CA GLU A 61 8.53 2.78 3.28
C GLU A 61 9.50 1.64 3.03
N GLY A 62 10.11 1.59 1.86
CA GLY A 62 11.01 0.50 1.52
C GLY A 62 10.30 -0.83 1.35
N LEU A 63 9.06 -0.81 0.90
CA LEU A 63 8.29 -2.03 0.68
C LEU A 63 8.41 -2.50 -0.76
N VAL A 64 8.48 -3.82 -0.92
CA VAL A 64 8.36 -4.45 -2.22
C VAL A 64 7.12 -5.32 -2.20
N TYR A 65 6.58 -5.61 -3.38
CA TYR A 65 5.40 -6.46 -3.44
C TYR A 65 5.50 -7.44 -4.60
N SER A 66 4.77 -8.53 -4.45
CA SER A 66 4.73 -9.57 -5.46
C SER A 66 3.40 -10.28 -5.38
N PHE A 67 3.01 -10.93 -6.47
CA PHE A 67 1.84 -11.78 -6.48
C PHE A 67 2.26 -13.21 -6.25
N VAL A 68 1.52 -13.92 -5.41
CA VAL A 68 1.72 -15.34 -5.18
C VAL A 68 0.47 -16.05 -5.65
N HIS A 69 0.67 -17.11 -6.45
CA HIS A 69 -0.41 -17.90 -7.00
C HIS A 69 -0.47 -19.24 -6.28
N GLU A 70 -1.55 -19.48 -5.55
CA GLU A 70 -1.75 -20.72 -4.84
C GLU A 70 -3.21 -21.13 -4.93
N ALA A 71 -3.44 -22.41 -5.24
CA ALA A 71 -4.79 -22.98 -5.24
C ALA A 71 -5.80 -22.15 -6.03
N GLY A 72 -5.37 -21.62 -7.16
CA GLY A 72 -6.25 -20.79 -8.01
C GLY A 72 -6.50 -19.40 -7.48
N LYS A 73 -5.75 -18.99 -6.48
CA LYS A 73 -5.90 -17.70 -5.83
C LYS A 73 -4.64 -16.87 -6.05
N HIS A 74 -4.84 -15.57 -6.25
CA HIS A 74 -3.75 -14.62 -6.40
C HIS A 74 -3.73 -13.72 -5.18
N THR A 75 -2.65 -13.76 -4.41
CA THR A 75 -2.51 -12.92 -3.24
C THR A 75 -1.36 -11.95 -3.46
N LEU A 76 -1.62 -10.68 -3.18
CA LEU A 76 -0.62 -9.63 -3.28
C LEU A 76 0.09 -9.53 -1.92
N TYR A 77 1.39 -9.76 -1.92
CA TYR A 77 2.18 -9.68 -0.69
C TYR A 77 3.09 -8.47 -0.71
N PHE A 78 3.07 -7.73 0.37
CA PHE A 78 4.02 -6.65 0.61
C PHE A 78 5.00 -7.11 1.69
N SER A 79 6.27 -6.84 1.48
CA SER A 79 7.29 -7.16 2.47
C SER A 79 8.33 -6.04 2.52
N ASP A 80 9.08 -6.00 3.60
CA ASP A 80 10.19 -5.06 3.70
C ASP A 80 11.21 -5.41 2.64
N ALA A 81 11.76 -4.37 1.98
CA ALA A 81 12.87 -4.57 1.09
C ALA A 81 14.04 -4.94 1.99
N SER A 82 14.39 -6.21 1.97
CA SER A 82 15.41 -6.66 2.88
C SER A 82 16.78 -6.68 2.24
N ASP A 83 17.69 -6.51 3.05
CA ASP A 83 19.08 -6.67 2.74
C ASP A 83 19.55 -8.07 3.04
#